data_8ee534e811b277d31451b0867df73642
#
_entry.id   8ee534e811b277d31451b0867df73642
#
_cell.length_a   1.000
_cell.length_b   1.000
_cell.length_c   1.000
_cell.angle_alpha   90.00
_cell.angle_beta   90.00
_cell.angle_gamma   90.00
#
_symmetry.space_group_name_H-M   'P 1'
#
loop_
_entity.id
_entity.type
_entity.pdbx_description
1 polymer ?
#
loop_
_entity_poly.entity_id
_entity_poly.type
_entity_poly.pdbx_seq_one_letter_code
_entity_poly.pdbx_strand_id
1 'polypeptide(L)'
;MNKIGLMFKHEFIQAIKKTGYIVLTLAIPVLALIIIGVVQLFSTLFEPAVNELTRVGYVDQVGIFNEYPDQELIQFIPYHSEKNANAALVEGEIDEFFLIPADFSSTVSIQRYTMARELETPVVKKYAISSFLIKNLLKDEVPPGIIDTVLSPIDMSVIRLDQDGSVADSQSNIGNIIIPGVYAFLLSMALMFGNNSLISGLGEEKESRLIEVLTSSVSVSQMLIGKVLALGAAGLLQVVLWLISAPLILDLASSTFGGLLANIQIPPNFMVFGVVYFVLGYLLFAVLSVMIGGIVSTAADGHNLSMFYIMAGYIPLWTFGAFIAIPEHPIWVVLSIFPITAPTMTMLRMGVSVIPGWQLVASLGVLILSIAIGQFMSVKIFRTFMLMYGKRPRAREIFQVLKTS
;
A
#
# COMPACT_ATOMS: atom_id res chain seq x y z
N MET A 1 34.15 -28.78 -6.96
CA MET A 1 32.95 -28.03 -6.49
C MET A 1 32.96 -26.66 -7.13
N ASN A 2 31.84 -26.22 -7.65
CA ASN A 2 31.76 -24.89 -8.29
C ASN A 2 31.90 -23.80 -7.21
N LYS A 3 32.95 -22.95 -7.34
CA LYS A 3 33.28 -21.90 -6.36
C LYS A 3 32.12 -20.91 -6.13
N ILE A 4 31.34 -20.66 -7.18
CA ILE A 4 30.10 -19.85 -7.09
C ILE A 4 29.06 -20.51 -6.16
N GLY A 5 28.87 -21.83 -6.28
CA GLY A 5 27.92 -22.55 -5.43
C GLY A 5 28.33 -22.60 -3.96
N LEU A 6 29.63 -22.65 -3.67
CA LEU A 6 30.14 -22.55 -2.28
C LEU A 6 29.87 -21.18 -1.69
N MET A 7 30.17 -20.13 -2.46
CA MET A 7 29.92 -18.74 -2.06
C MET A 7 28.42 -18.48 -1.86
N PHE A 8 27.61 -18.93 -2.80
CA PHE A 8 26.16 -18.88 -2.69
C PHE A 8 25.65 -19.52 -1.39
N LYS A 9 26.04 -20.78 -1.13
CA LYS A 9 25.59 -21.51 0.07
C LYS A 9 25.97 -20.77 1.37
N HIS A 10 27.22 -20.30 1.43
CA HIS A 10 27.73 -19.58 2.59
C HIS A 10 26.94 -18.28 2.85
N GLU A 11 26.83 -17.42 1.84
CA GLU A 11 26.13 -16.13 1.91
C GLU A 11 24.62 -16.29 2.16
N PHE A 12 23.99 -17.27 1.50
CA PHE A 12 22.57 -17.54 1.70
C PHE A 12 22.26 -17.95 3.15
N ILE A 13 23.04 -18.89 3.70
CA ILE A 13 22.85 -19.33 5.09
C ILE A 13 23.12 -18.16 6.06
N GLN A 14 24.12 -17.34 5.81
CA GLN A 14 24.39 -16.17 6.63
C GLN A 14 23.24 -15.15 6.54
N ALA A 15 22.73 -14.89 5.34
CA ALA A 15 21.64 -13.94 5.13
C ALA A 15 20.37 -14.35 5.89
N ILE A 16 19.92 -15.60 5.75
CA ILE A 16 18.69 -16.09 6.41
C ILE A 16 18.82 -16.23 7.93
N LYS A 17 20.04 -16.36 8.45
CA LYS A 17 20.31 -16.40 9.90
C LYS A 17 20.46 -15.03 10.56
N LYS A 18 20.62 -13.96 9.77
CA LYS A 18 20.71 -12.60 10.32
C LYS A 18 19.38 -12.25 11.03
N THR A 19 19.47 -11.79 12.28
CA THR A 19 18.30 -11.38 13.07
C THR A 19 17.45 -10.36 12.32
N GLY A 20 18.05 -9.40 11.64
CA GLY A 20 17.34 -8.42 10.83
C GLY A 20 16.52 -9.02 9.69
N TYR A 21 17.02 -10.07 9.03
CA TYR A 21 16.27 -10.80 8.00
C TYR A 21 15.05 -11.53 8.59
N ILE A 22 15.24 -12.26 9.69
CA ILE A 22 14.19 -13.02 10.36
C ILE A 22 13.09 -12.07 10.86
N VAL A 23 13.50 -10.99 11.55
CA VAL A 23 12.58 -9.99 12.07
C VAL A 23 11.78 -9.36 10.93
N LEU A 24 12.41 -8.90 9.86
CA LEU A 24 11.70 -8.26 8.76
C LEU A 24 10.78 -9.24 8.02
N THR A 25 11.22 -10.47 7.80
CA THR A 25 10.41 -11.49 7.12
C THR A 25 9.15 -11.83 7.90
N LEU A 26 9.25 -11.95 9.23
CA LEU A 26 8.13 -12.29 10.10
C LEU A 26 7.32 -11.05 10.54
N ALA A 27 7.95 -9.87 10.59
CA ALA A 27 7.29 -8.66 11.07
C ALA A 27 6.02 -8.32 10.29
N ILE A 28 6.02 -8.46 8.96
CA ILE A 28 4.87 -8.10 8.14
C ILE A 28 3.67 -9.00 8.40
N PRO A 29 3.76 -10.35 8.31
CA PRO A 29 2.66 -11.22 8.67
C PRO A 29 2.20 -11.04 10.14
N VAL A 30 3.14 -10.92 11.07
CA VAL A 30 2.84 -10.77 12.50
C VAL A 30 2.15 -9.44 12.78
N LEU A 31 2.62 -8.32 12.21
CA LEU A 31 1.98 -7.02 12.35
C LEU A 31 0.57 -7.01 11.74
N ALA A 32 0.38 -7.64 10.59
CA ALA A 32 -0.94 -7.78 10.00
C ALA A 32 -1.90 -8.54 10.94
N LEU A 33 -1.47 -9.67 11.52
CA LEU A 33 -2.25 -10.42 12.49
C LEU A 33 -2.52 -9.62 13.79
N ILE A 34 -1.55 -8.85 14.27
CA ILE A 34 -1.73 -7.98 15.44
C ILE A 34 -2.77 -6.90 15.14
N ILE A 35 -2.69 -6.24 13.97
CA ILE A 35 -3.65 -5.21 13.58
C ILE A 35 -5.07 -5.79 13.50
N ILE A 36 -5.25 -6.95 12.86
CA ILE A 36 -6.53 -7.65 12.78
C ILE A 36 -7.03 -7.98 14.19
N GLY A 37 -6.20 -8.56 15.04
CA GLY A 37 -6.56 -8.90 16.41
C GLY A 37 -6.92 -7.70 17.27
N VAL A 38 -6.20 -6.58 17.10
CA VAL A 38 -6.53 -5.31 17.78
C VAL A 38 -7.87 -4.78 17.29
N VAL A 39 -8.14 -4.75 15.98
CA VAL A 39 -9.42 -4.31 15.43
C VAL A 39 -10.57 -5.20 15.92
N GLN A 40 -10.39 -6.52 15.94
CA GLN A 40 -11.38 -7.46 16.49
C GLN A 40 -11.64 -7.21 17.98
N LEU A 41 -10.58 -7.02 18.77
CA LEU A 41 -10.70 -6.71 20.18
C LEU A 41 -11.43 -5.38 20.41
N PHE A 42 -11.10 -4.36 19.64
CA PHE A 42 -11.79 -3.07 19.70
C PHE A 42 -13.26 -3.19 19.27
N SER A 43 -13.57 -3.92 18.20
CA SER A 43 -14.96 -4.12 17.79
C SER A 43 -15.78 -4.86 18.87
N THR A 44 -15.20 -5.85 19.55
CA THR A 44 -15.90 -6.56 20.64
C THR A 44 -16.03 -5.76 21.93
N LEU A 45 -15.03 -4.92 22.25
CA LEU A 45 -15.05 -4.10 23.48
C LEU A 45 -15.84 -2.79 23.30
N PHE A 46 -15.87 -2.26 22.10
CA PHE A 46 -16.51 -0.99 21.74
C PHE A 46 -17.60 -1.19 20.68
N GLU A 47 -18.12 -2.42 20.51
CA GLU A 47 -19.41 -2.54 19.84
C GLU A 47 -20.34 -1.55 20.52
N PRO A 48 -20.80 -0.49 19.83
CA PRO A 48 -21.89 0.29 20.34
C PRO A 48 -22.97 -0.76 20.56
N ALA A 49 -23.54 -0.79 21.79
CA ALA A 49 -24.66 -1.66 22.07
C ALA A 49 -25.71 -1.37 20.98
N VAL A 50 -25.72 -2.21 19.93
CA VAL A 50 -26.55 -2.02 18.72
C VAL A 50 -28.06 -2.14 19.10
N ASN A 51 -28.36 -2.31 20.38
CA ASN A 51 -29.66 -2.44 20.96
C ASN A 51 -30.11 -1.29 21.86
N GLU A 52 -29.31 -0.24 22.08
CA GLU A 52 -29.83 0.93 22.75
C GLU A 52 -30.46 1.86 21.71
N LEU A 53 -31.79 1.95 21.76
CA LEU A 53 -32.56 2.93 21.05
C LEU A 53 -31.96 4.31 21.30
N THR A 54 -31.32 4.91 20.30
CA THR A 54 -30.84 6.29 20.39
C THR A 54 -32.06 7.22 20.43
N ARG A 55 -32.23 7.94 21.52
CA ARG A 55 -33.35 8.88 21.71
C ARG A 55 -32.90 10.25 21.22
N VAL A 56 -33.47 10.69 20.11
CA VAL A 56 -33.16 11.97 19.49
C VAL A 56 -34.32 12.93 19.68
N GLY A 57 -34.10 13.98 20.48
CA GLY A 57 -35.09 15.04 20.64
C GLY A 57 -35.14 15.92 19.39
N TYR A 58 -36.30 16.53 19.11
CA TYR A 58 -36.37 17.60 18.13
C TYR A 58 -37.30 18.72 18.57
N VAL A 59 -36.97 19.94 18.16
CA VAL A 59 -37.77 21.14 18.38
C VAL A 59 -38.14 21.71 17.03
N ASP A 60 -39.45 21.69 16.71
CA ASP A 60 -39.99 22.19 15.46
C ASP A 60 -40.58 23.61 15.64
N GLN A 61 -39.91 24.62 15.08
CA GLN A 61 -40.39 25.99 15.05
C GLN A 61 -41.26 26.31 13.81
N VAL A 62 -41.28 25.40 12.83
CA VAL A 62 -42.09 25.53 11.61
C VAL A 62 -43.52 25.01 11.86
N GLY A 63 -43.65 23.96 12.68
CA GLY A 63 -44.95 23.38 13.05
C GLY A 63 -45.50 22.32 12.09
N ILE A 64 -44.65 21.77 11.19
CA ILE A 64 -45.07 20.77 10.19
C ILE A 64 -44.44 19.38 10.44
N PHE A 65 -43.46 19.25 11.31
CA PHE A 65 -42.72 18.02 11.58
C PHE A 65 -43.27 17.28 12.81
N ASN A 66 -44.48 16.73 12.69
CA ASN A 66 -45.22 16.21 13.85
C ASN A 66 -45.58 14.71 13.80
N GLU A 67 -45.25 14.00 12.73
CA GLU A 67 -45.50 12.58 12.62
C GLU A 67 -44.29 11.85 12.05
N TYR A 68 -43.80 10.84 12.78
CA TYR A 68 -42.77 9.96 12.26
C TYR A 68 -42.81 8.60 12.94
N PRO A 69 -42.92 7.49 12.18
CA PRO A 69 -42.75 6.17 12.75
C PRO A 69 -41.31 5.99 13.15
N ASP A 70 -41.09 5.43 14.33
CA ASP A 70 -39.75 5.10 14.85
C ASP A 70 -38.96 4.31 13.83
N GLN A 71 -37.69 4.66 13.67
CA GLN A 71 -36.74 3.83 12.96
C GLN A 71 -36.23 2.76 13.95
N GLU A 72 -35.90 1.55 13.48
CA GLU A 72 -35.54 0.41 14.35
C GLU A 72 -34.50 0.74 15.42
N LEU A 73 -33.65 1.74 15.22
CA LEU A 73 -32.53 2.10 16.09
C LEU A 73 -32.59 3.55 16.62
N ILE A 74 -33.50 4.39 16.14
CA ILE A 74 -33.57 5.81 16.52
C ILE A 74 -35.06 6.20 16.77
N GLN A 75 -35.31 6.70 17.98
CA GLN A 75 -36.59 7.21 18.39
C GLN A 75 -36.56 8.74 18.40
N PHE A 76 -37.45 9.39 17.63
CA PHE A 76 -37.57 10.83 17.62
C PHE A 76 -38.63 11.29 18.63
N ILE A 77 -38.23 12.22 19.54
CA ILE A 77 -39.09 12.72 20.64
C ILE A 77 -39.30 14.22 20.47
N PRO A 78 -40.56 14.67 20.30
CA PRO A 78 -40.88 16.09 20.13
C PRO A 78 -40.74 16.87 21.44
N TYR A 79 -40.15 18.08 21.36
CA TYR A 79 -40.09 19.03 22.46
C TYR A 79 -40.68 20.37 22.04
N HIS A 80 -41.45 21.02 22.92
CA HIS A 80 -42.09 22.30 22.65
C HIS A 80 -41.13 23.51 22.69
N SER A 81 -39.97 23.35 23.27
CA SER A 81 -39.00 24.43 23.34
C SER A 81 -37.54 23.87 23.45
N GLU A 82 -36.59 24.66 22.94
CA GLU A 82 -35.16 24.39 23.07
C GLU A 82 -34.73 24.20 24.54
N LYS A 83 -35.32 25.00 25.46
CA LYS A 83 -35.06 24.91 26.89
C LYS A 83 -35.42 23.54 27.47
N ASN A 84 -36.56 22.99 27.05
CA ASN A 84 -37.03 21.69 27.54
C ASN A 84 -36.21 20.55 26.95
N ALA A 85 -35.85 20.63 25.66
CA ALA A 85 -34.95 19.66 25.02
C ALA A 85 -33.54 19.65 25.62
N ASN A 86 -33.01 20.83 25.95
CA ASN A 86 -31.72 20.98 26.62
C ASN A 86 -31.74 20.38 28.04
N ALA A 87 -32.79 20.61 28.81
CA ALA A 87 -32.96 19.99 30.14
C ALA A 87 -32.99 18.47 30.04
N ALA A 88 -33.78 17.90 29.11
CA ALA A 88 -33.86 16.47 28.87
C ALA A 88 -32.51 15.87 28.43
N LEU A 89 -31.72 16.60 27.62
CA LEU A 89 -30.37 16.19 27.24
C LEU A 89 -29.41 16.14 28.45
N VAL A 90 -29.45 17.16 29.31
CA VAL A 90 -28.60 17.22 30.52
C VAL A 90 -29.00 16.15 31.55
N GLU A 91 -30.30 15.85 31.66
CA GLU A 91 -30.84 14.82 32.56
C GLU A 91 -30.64 13.40 32.01
N GLY A 92 -30.20 13.25 30.75
CA GLY A 92 -29.92 11.95 30.11
C GLY A 92 -31.20 11.23 29.63
N GLU A 93 -32.31 11.95 29.51
CA GLU A 93 -33.57 11.41 28.93
C GLU A 93 -33.42 11.18 27.43
N ILE A 94 -32.63 12.04 26.75
CA ILE A 94 -32.30 11.94 25.32
C ILE A 94 -30.78 12.02 25.15
N ASP A 95 -30.28 11.43 24.05
CA ASP A 95 -28.85 11.40 23.74
C ASP A 95 -28.38 12.65 22.99
N GLU A 96 -29.28 13.28 22.25
CA GLU A 96 -29.06 14.51 21.47
C GLU A 96 -30.40 15.11 21.04
N PHE A 97 -30.39 16.37 20.59
CA PHE A 97 -31.55 16.96 19.93
C PHE A 97 -31.16 17.88 18.77
N PHE A 98 -32.08 18.15 17.89
CA PHE A 98 -31.91 19.13 16.83
C PHE A 98 -33.04 20.14 16.81
N LEU A 99 -32.70 21.37 16.41
CA LEU A 99 -33.64 22.47 16.23
C LEU A 99 -33.90 22.69 14.74
N ILE A 100 -35.17 22.70 14.37
CA ILE A 100 -35.64 23.07 13.03
C ILE A 100 -36.14 24.54 13.14
N PRO A 101 -35.32 25.49 12.60
CA PRO A 101 -35.68 26.91 12.76
C PRO A 101 -36.86 27.30 11.87
N ALA A 102 -37.54 28.41 12.20
CA ALA A 102 -38.70 28.90 11.48
C ALA A 102 -38.42 29.27 10.00
N ASP A 103 -37.16 29.59 9.67
CA ASP A 103 -36.69 29.89 8.31
C ASP A 103 -36.10 28.67 7.58
N PHE A 104 -36.34 27.45 8.08
CA PHE A 104 -35.83 26.20 7.52
C PHE A 104 -36.05 26.04 6.03
N SER A 105 -37.26 26.44 5.53
CA SER A 105 -37.57 26.34 4.09
C SER A 105 -36.69 27.21 3.19
N SER A 106 -36.05 28.25 3.72
CA SER A 106 -35.14 29.12 2.97
C SER A 106 -33.65 28.78 3.20
N THR A 107 -33.30 28.34 4.40
CA THR A 107 -31.89 28.07 4.78
C THR A 107 -31.48 26.61 4.63
N VAL A 108 -32.44 25.68 4.69
CA VAL A 108 -32.26 24.22 4.70
C VAL A 108 -31.17 23.81 5.74
N SER A 109 -31.15 24.49 6.89
CA SER A 109 -30.15 24.31 7.94
C SER A 109 -30.82 23.97 9.26
N ILE A 110 -30.26 23.00 9.98
CA ILE A 110 -30.68 22.64 11.33
C ILE A 110 -29.51 22.79 12.29
N GLN A 111 -29.79 23.00 13.57
CA GLN A 111 -28.80 23.04 14.62
C GLN A 111 -28.92 21.76 15.44
N ARG A 112 -27.84 20.99 15.57
CA ARG A 112 -27.78 19.77 16.36
C ARG A 112 -27.00 20.04 17.66
N TYR A 113 -27.57 19.60 18.78
CA TYR A 113 -27.04 19.75 20.13
C TYR A 113 -26.72 18.35 20.68
N THR A 114 -25.47 18.14 21.12
CA THR A 114 -24.99 16.89 21.70
C THR A 114 -23.96 17.16 22.77
N MET A 115 -23.88 16.31 23.78
CA MET A 115 -22.80 16.32 24.78
C MET A 115 -21.58 15.51 24.33
N ALA A 116 -21.70 14.69 23.29
CA ALA A 116 -20.60 13.89 22.74
C ALA A 116 -19.58 14.78 22.00
N ARG A 117 -18.28 14.51 22.20
CA ARG A 117 -17.21 15.14 21.42
C ARG A 117 -17.06 14.42 20.08
N GLU A 118 -17.79 14.83 19.09
CA GLU A 118 -17.73 14.29 17.73
C GLU A 118 -17.03 15.30 16.82
N LEU A 119 -16.16 14.81 15.91
CA LEU A 119 -15.53 15.65 14.89
C LEU A 119 -16.52 15.99 13.76
N GLU A 120 -17.38 15.01 13.43
CA GLU A 120 -18.45 15.13 12.44
C GLU A 120 -19.66 14.33 12.93
N THR A 121 -20.85 14.70 12.44
CA THR A 121 -22.07 13.92 12.72
C THR A 121 -21.94 12.52 12.11
N PRO A 122 -22.12 11.43 12.88
CA PRO A 122 -22.08 10.07 12.37
C PRO A 122 -23.04 9.88 11.20
N VAL A 123 -22.60 9.17 10.17
CA VAL A 123 -23.35 8.99 8.91
C VAL A 123 -24.76 8.43 9.16
N VAL A 124 -24.88 7.47 10.07
CA VAL A 124 -26.19 6.86 10.44
C VAL A 124 -27.15 7.91 11.01
N LYS A 125 -26.68 8.76 11.93
CA LYS A 125 -27.47 9.82 12.54
C LYS A 125 -27.85 10.90 11.52
N LYS A 126 -26.90 11.31 10.68
CA LYS A 126 -27.13 12.26 9.60
C LYS A 126 -28.19 11.74 8.63
N TYR A 127 -28.10 10.48 8.25
CA TYR A 127 -29.08 9.83 7.38
C TYR A 127 -30.46 9.78 8.03
N ALA A 128 -30.56 9.39 9.30
CA ALA A 128 -31.81 9.30 10.03
C ALA A 128 -32.50 10.65 10.17
N ILE A 129 -31.76 11.70 10.54
CA ILE A 129 -32.29 13.07 10.64
C ILE A 129 -32.74 13.59 9.26
N SER A 130 -31.92 13.38 8.22
CA SER A 130 -32.31 13.77 6.85
C SER A 130 -33.55 13.04 6.38
N SER A 131 -33.67 11.75 6.66
CA SER A 131 -34.83 10.91 6.35
C SER A 131 -36.08 11.40 7.05
N PHE A 132 -35.97 11.75 8.35
CA PHE A 132 -37.05 12.36 9.14
C PHE A 132 -37.54 13.66 8.49
N LEU A 133 -36.62 14.58 8.15
CA LEU A 133 -36.99 15.87 7.56
C LEU A 133 -37.66 15.69 6.20
N ILE A 134 -37.08 14.88 5.30
CA ILE A 134 -37.61 14.67 3.95
C ILE A 134 -38.99 13.98 3.98
N LYS A 135 -39.15 12.95 4.83
CA LYS A 135 -40.43 12.25 4.95
C LYS A 135 -41.56 13.20 5.42
N ASN A 136 -41.26 14.04 6.41
CA ASN A 136 -42.27 15.02 6.88
C ASN A 136 -42.57 16.10 5.83
N LEU A 137 -41.59 16.57 5.06
CA LEU A 137 -41.79 17.57 4.01
C LEU A 137 -42.62 17.04 2.83
N LEU A 138 -42.47 15.75 2.51
CA LEU A 138 -43.05 15.14 1.32
C LEU A 138 -44.33 14.32 1.60
N LYS A 139 -44.74 14.17 2.87
CA LYS A 139 -45.82 13.26 3.26
C LYS A 139 -47.15 13.48 2.53
N ASP A 140 -47.52 14.74 2.23
CA ASP A 140 -48.76 15.12 1.58
C ASP A 140 -48.62 15.29 0.06
N GLU A 141 -47.38 15.34 -0.46
CA GLU A 141 -47.08 15.60 -1.87
C GLU A 141 -46.72 14.32 -2.65
N VAL A 142 -46.17 13.29 -1.97
CA VAL A 142 -45.62 12.10 -2.64
C VAL A 142 -46.03 10.82 -1.91
N PRO A 143 -46.41 9.74 -2.63
CA PRO A 143 -46.70 8.44 -2.02
C PRO A 143 -45.52 7.91 -1.19
N PRO A 144 -45.74 7.30 0.00
CA PRO A 144 -44.68 6.84 0.90
C PRO A 144 -43.66 5.92 0.24
N GLY A 145 -44.09 5.03 -0.65
CA GLY A 145 -43.19 4.11 -1.35
C GLY A 145 -42.18 4.80 -2.27
N ILE A 146 -42.52 5.96 -2.83
CA ILE A 146 -41.58 6.76 -3.65
C ILE A 146 -40.59 7.47 -2.75
N ILE A 147 -41.01 7.96 -1.60
CA ILE A 147 -40.15 8.62 -0.63
C ILE A 147 -39.05 7.64 -0.16
N ASP A 148 -39.42 6.41 0.21
CA ASP A 148 -38.47 5.39 0.64
C ASP A 148 -37.50 5.02 -0.49
N THR A 149 -37.96 4.99 -1.74
CA THR A 149 -37.08 4.74 -2.90
C THR A 149 -36.09 5.88 -3.12
N VAL A 150 -36.50 7.13 -2.97
CA VAL A 150 -35.64 8.32 -3.14
C VAL A 150 -34.63 8.43 -2.00
N LEU A 151 -35.02 8.04 -0.78
CA LEU A 151 -34.15 8.07 0.39
C LEU A 151 -33.16 6.86 0.44
N SER A 152 -33.51 5.77 -0.25
CA SER A 152 -32.60 4.61 -0.32
C SER A 152 -31.32 4.99 -1.05
N PRO A 153 -30.14 4.60 -0.54
CA PRO A 153 -28.90 4.78 -1.28
C PRO A 153 -29.00 4.11 -2.64
N ILE A 154 -28.68 4.86 -3.70
CA ILE A 154 -28.64 4.28 -5.05
C ILE A 154 -27.49 3.27 -5.09
N ASP A 155 -27.80 1.99 -5.26
CA ASP A 155 -26.82 0.95 -5.49
C ASP A 155 -26.34 1.02 -6.95
N MET A 156 -25.20 1.63 -7.18
CA MET A 156 -24.60 1.75 -8.49
C MET A 156 -23.58 0.62 -8.70
N SER A 157 -23.93 -0.38 -9.47
CA SER A 157 -22.97 -1.37 -9.95
C SER A 157 -22.26 -0.83 -11.20
N VAL A 158 -20.94 -0.66 -11.11
CA VAL A 158 -20.12 -0.27 -12.26
C VAL A 158 -19.72 -1.54 -13.01
N ILE A 159 -20.23 -1.71 -14.24
CA ILE A 159 -19.85 -2.81 -15.11
C ILE A 159 -18.79 -2.29 -16.09
N ARG A 160 -17.56 -2.80 -15.95
CA ARG A 160 -16.47 -2.49 -16.86
C ARG A 160 -16.63 -3.30 -18.15
N LEU A 161 -16.48 -2.62 -19.28
CA LEU A 161 -16.45 -3.25 -20.60
C LEU A 161 -15.04 -3.25 -21.17
N ASP A 162 -14.68 -4.29 -21.91
CA ASP A 162 -13.47 -4.33 -22.73
C ASP A 162 -13.66 -3.52 -24.03
N GLN A 163 -12.56 -3.32 -24.79
CA GLN A 163 -12.58 -2.48 -26.00
C GLN A 163 -13.50 -3.03 -27.10
N ASP A 164 -13.85 -4.31 -27.05
CA ASP A 164 -14.80 -4.96 -27.97
C ASP A 164 -16.26 -4.85 -27.51
N GLY A 165 -16.52 -4.18 -26.38
CA GLY A 165 -17.85 -4.01 -25.81
C GLY A 165 -18.35 -5.20 -24.98
N SER A 166 -17.54 -6.24 -24.81
CA SER A 166 -17.86 -7.35 -23.91
C SER A 166 -17.65 -6.96 -22.45
N VAL A 167 -18.36 -7.62 -21.53
CA VAL A 167 -18.15 -7.43 -20.10
C VAL A 167 -16.77 -7.95 -19.73
N ALA A 168 -15.92 -7.08 -19.18
CA ALA A 168 -14.57 -7.45 -18.78
C ALA A 168 -14.57 -8.55 -17.71
N ASP A 169 -13.71 -9.56 -17.90
CA ASP A 169 -13.56 -10.67 -16.95
C ASP A 169 -13.18 -10.19 -15.53
N SER A 170 -12.41 -9.10 -15.44
CA SER A 170 -12.06 -8.46 -14.17
C SER A 170 -12.88 -7.20 -13.95
N GLN A 171 -13.88 -7.27 -13.09
CA GLN A 171 -14.65 -6.10 -12.68
C GLN A 171 -13.83 -5.22 -11.69
N SER A 172 -14.09 -3.89 -11.73
CA SER A 172 -13.46 -2.96 -10.79
C SER A 172 -13.84 -3.33 -9.36
N ASN A 173 -12.88 -3.81 -8.60
CA ASN A 173 -13.05 -4.12 -7.18
C ASN A 173 -11.95 -3.41 -6.38
N ILE A 174 -12.24 -3.06 -5.14
CA ILE A 174 -11.25 -2.50 -4.21
C ILE A 174 -9.98 -3.36 -4.12
N GLY A 175 -10.11 -4.67 -4.31
CA GLY A 175 -9.01 -5.63 -4.43
C GLY A 175 -8.02 -5.31 -5.56
N ASN A 176 -8.50 -4.75 -6.66
CA ASN A 176 -7.66 -4.36 -7.80
C ASN A 176 -6.71 -3.20 -7.48
N ILE A 177 -6.98 -2.47 -6.39
CA ILE A 177 -6.14 -1.38 -5.87
C ILE A 177 -5.29 -1.88 -4.71
N ILE A 178 -5.90 -2.60 -3.77
CA ILE A 178 -5.22 -3.06 -2.54
C ILE A 178 -4.11 -4.06 -2.86
N ILE A 179 -4.40 -5.08 -3.67
CA ILE A 179 -3.40 -6.13 -3.98
C ILE A 179 -2.14 -5.56 -4.62
N PRO A 180 -2.22 -4.79 -5.73
CA PRO A 180 -1.03 -4.19 -6.32
C PRO A 180 -0.32 -3.22 -5.40
N GLY A 181 -1.06 -2.45 -4.59
CA GLY A 181 -0.50 -1.53 -3.60
C GLY A 181 0.31 -2.27 -2.53
N VAL A 182 -0.27 -3.30 -1.92
CA VAL A 182 0.41 -4.16 -0.94
C VAL A 182 1.61 -4.86 -1.58
N TYR A 183 1.43 -5.43 -2.77
CA TYR A 183 2.53 -6.09 -3.48
C TYR A 183 3.68 -5.12 -3.78
N ALA A 184 3.39 -3.93 -4.31
CA ALA A 184 4.39 -2.91 -4.60
C ALA A 184 5.14 -2.46 -3.33
N PHE A 185 4.43 -2.34 -2.21
CA PHE A 185 5.03 -2.05 -0.92
C PHE A 185 5.97 -3.16 -0.46
N LEU A 186 5.52 -4.42 -0.50
CA LEU A 186 6.32 -5.59 -0.13
C LEU A 186 7.54 -5.76 -1.04
N LEU A 187 7.36 -5.56 -2.34
CA LEU A 187 8.43 -5.58 -3.33
C LEU A 187 9.49 -4.54 -2.99
N SER A 188 9.07 -3.29 -2.74
CA SER A 188 9.99 -2.21 -2.39
C SER A 188 10.75 -2.48 -1.09
N MET A 189 10.07 -3.03 -0.08
CA MET A 189 10.71 -3.45 1.19
C MET A 189 11.74 -4.55 0.96
N ALA A 190 11.42 -5.58 0.16
CA ALA A 190 12.34 -6.66 -0.13
C ALA A 190 13.58 -6.19 -0.92
N LEU A 191 13.37 -5.31 -1.92
CA LEU A 191 14.46 -4.70 -2.68
C LEU A 191 15.38 -3.86 -1.80
N MET A 192 14.81 -3.03 -0.93
CA MET A 192 15.58 -2.20 0.01
C MET A 192 16.42 -3.05 0.95
N PHE A 193 15.82 -4.11 1.53
CA PHE A 193 16.52 -4.96 2.49
C PHE A 193 17.66 -5.73 1.85
N GLY A 194 17.43 -6.36 0.69
CA GLY A 194 18.46 -7.07 -0.07
C GLY A 194 19.62 -6.16 -0.46
N ASN A 195 19.28 -4.94 -0.90
CA ASN A 195 20.24 -3.92 -1.26
C ASN A 195 21.11 -3.45 -0.07
N ASN A 196 20.50 -3.15 1.07
CA ASN A 196 21.21 -2.77 2.29
C ASN A 196 22.14 -3.89 2.77
N SER A 197 21.70 -5.14 2.72
CA SER A 197 22.51 -6.29 3.10
C SER A 197 23.72 -6.47 2.20
N LEU A 198 23.57 -6.20 0.90
CA LEU A 198 24.65 -6.29 -0.08
C LEU A 198 25.70 -5.19 0.13
N ILE A 199 25.26 -3.95 0.35
CA ILE A 199 26.14 -2.81 0.61
C ILE A 199 26.91 -2.99 1.92
N SER A 200 26.20 -3.37 3.00
CA SER A 200 26.86 -3.65 4.30
C SER A 200 27.89 -4.76 4.18
N GLY A 201 27.52 -5.89 3.55
CA GLY A 201 28.44 -7.03 3.38
C GLY A 201 29.68 -6.66 2.59
N LEU A 202 29.56 -5.95 1.47
CA LEU A 202 30.68 -5.49 0.67
C LEU A 202 31.54 -4.44 1.40
N GLY A 203 30.90 -3.53 2.15
CA GLY A 203 31.59 -2.52 2.97
C GLY A 203 32.40 -3.15 4.10
N GLU A 204 31.79 -4.03 4.89
CA GLU A 204 32.44 -4.74 6.00
C GLU A 204 33.61 -5.60 5.53
N GLU A 205 33.48 -6.30 4.40
CA GLU A 205 34.55 -7.10 3.83
C GLU A 205 35.72 -6.24 3.32
N LYS A 206 35.42 -5.04 2.82
CA LYS A 206 36.46 -4.10 2.39
C LYS A 206 37.18 -3.49 3.59
N GLU A 207 36.43 -3.07 4.63
CA GLU A 207 37.03 -2.54 5.88
C GLU A 207 37.89 -3.55 6.60
N SER A 208 37.47 -4.81 6.66
CA SER A 208 38.17 -5.89 7.32
C SER A 208 39.29 -6.52 6.46
N ARG A 209 39.52 -6.04 5.24
CA ARG A 209 40.47 -6.60 4.24
C ARG A 209 40.19 -8.06 3.87
N LEU A 210 39.04 -8.61 4.21
CA LEU A 210 38.65 -9.97 3.84
C LEU A 210 38.59 -10.17 2.32
N ILE A 211 38.35 -9.11 1.56
CA ILE A 211 38.38 -9.14 0.09
C ILE A 211 39.71 -9.63 -0.45
N GLU A 212 40.84 -9.26 0.15
CA GLU A 212 42.19 -9.71 -0.28
C GLU A 212 42.34 -11.22 -0.13
N VAL A 213 41.89 -11.77 1.00
CA VAL A 213 41.93 -13.20 1.27
C VAL A 213 40.97 -13.96 0.33
N LEU A 214 39.76 -13.46 0.13
CA LEU A 214 38.77 -14.08 -0.75
C LEU A 214 39.23 -14.10 -2.21
N THR A 215 39.80 -12.99 -2.70
CA THR A 215 40.27 -12.88 -4.09
C THR A 215 41.52 -13.66 -4.41
N SER A 216 42.29 -14.11 -3.40
CA SER A 216 43.36 -15.06 -3.59
C SER A 216 42.86 -16.47 -3.98
N SER A 217 41.63 -16.81 -3.62
CA SER A 217 41.04 -18.13 -3.84
C SER A 217 39.92 -18.17 -4.86
N VAL A 218 39.18 -17.05 -5.04
CA VAL A 218 38.00 -16.92 -5.90
C VAL A 218 38.12 -15.68 -6.76
N SER A 219 37.71 -15.74 -8.04
CA SER A 219 37.71 -14.51 -8.85
C SER A 219 36.63 -13.53 -8.35
N VAL A 220 36.91 -12.22 -8.52
CA VAL A 220 35.97 -11.14 -8.15
C VAL A 220 34.56 -11.37 -8.73
N SER A 221 34.47 -11.75 -10.00
CA SER A 221 33.21 -12.05 -10.66
C SER A 221 32.47 -13.22 -10.00
N GLN A 222 33.17 -14.32 -9.65
CA GLN A 222 32.56 -15.47 -8.98
C GLN A 222 32.04 -15.10 -7.57
N MET A 223 32.79 -14.28 -6.85
CA MET A 223 32.42 -13.77 -5.53
C MET A 223 31.14 -12.92 -5.62
N LEU A 224 31.11 -11.94 -6.52
CA LEU A 224 29.95 -11.05 -6.69
C LEU A 224 28.69 -11.79 -7.17
N ILE A 225 28.82 -12.71 -8.15
CA ILE A 225 27.72 -13.53 -8.62
C ILE A 225 27.17 -14.39 -7.47
N GLY A 226 28.04 -15.04 -6.70
CA GLY A 226 27.64 -15.85 -5.55
C GLY A 226 26.85 -15.05 -4.52
N LYS A 227 27.29 -13.83 -4.18
CA LYS A 227 26.59 -12.93 -3.24
C LYS A 227 25.24 -12.45 -3.77
N VAL A 228 25.23 -11.96 -5.01
CA VAL A 228 24.00 -11.45 -5.64
C VAL A 228 22.93 -12.56 -5.71
N LEU A 229 23.32 -13.75 -6.15
CA LEU A 229 22.40 -14.89 -6.21
C LEU A 229 21.91 -15.33 -4.82
N ALA A 230 22.81 -15.35 -3.82
CA ALA A 230 22.46 -15.76 -2.46
C ALA A 230 21.45 -14.81 -1.80
N LEU A 231 21.71 -13.51 -1.87
CA LEU A 231 20.82 -12.50 -1.31
C LEU A 231 19.53 -12.39 -2.09
N GLY A 232 19.56 -12.58 -3.44
CA GLY A 232 18.37 -12.67 -4.27
C GLY A 232 17.50 -13.87 -3.91
N ALA A 233 18.11 -15.03 -3.68
CA ALA A 233 17.38 -16.22 -3.23
C ALA A 233 16.78 -16.02 -1.83
N ALA A 234 17.47 -15.33 -0.92
CA ALA A 234 16.92 -14.97 0.39
C ALA A 234 15.72 -14.02 0.24
N GLY A 235 15.82 -13.00 -0.62
CA GLY A 235 14.70 -12.11 -0.91
C GLY A 235 13.51 -12.84 -1.55
N LEU A 236 13.75 -13.76 -2.49
CA LEU A 236 12.69 -14.62 -3.06
C LEU A 236 12.03 -15.49 -1.98
N LEU A 237 12.81 -16.10 -1.09
CA LEU A 237 12.28 -16.87 0.03
C LEU A 237 11.35 -16.01 0.90
N GLN A 238 11.73 -14.77 1.17
CA GLN A 238 10.93 -13.82 1.92
C GLN A 238 9.59 -13.53 1.23
N VAL A 239 9.61 -13.25 -0.08
CA VAL A 239 8.38 -13.02 -0.87
C VAL A 239 7.50 -14.27 -0.89
N VAL A 240 8.07 -15.46 -1.04
CA VAL A 240 7.32 -16.72 -1.00
C VAL A 240 6.63 -16.91 0.36
N LEU A 241 7.31 -16.62 1.46
CA LEU A 241 6.72 -16.69 2.80
C LEU A 241 5.56 -15.71 2.96
N TRP A 242 5.68 -14.49 2.43
CA TRP A 242 4.58 -13.51 2.44
C TRP A 242 3.40 -13.96 1.57
N LEU A 243 3.65 -14.52 0.39
CA LEU A 243 2.60 -15.04 -0.49
C LEU A 243 1.86 -16.24 0.14
N ILE A 244 2.57 -17.11 0.86
CA ILE A 244 1.95 -18.24 1.58
C ILE A 244 1.10 -17.74 2.76
N SER A 245 1.54 -16.70 3.46
CA SER A 245 0.79 -16.11 4.58
C SER A 245 -0.40 -15.24 4.15
N ALA A 246 -0.37 -14.70 2.94
CA ALA A 246 -1.39 -13.76 2.44
C ALA A 246 -2.82 -14.32 2.44
N PRO A 247 -3.13 -15.56 1.98
CA PRO A 247 -4.48 -16.09 2.03
C PRO A 247 -5.04 -16.20 3.45
N LEU A 248 -4.21 -16.64 4.41
CA LEU A 248 -4.62 -16.72 5.83
C LEU A 248 -4.94 -15.34 6.40
N ILE A 249 -4.10 -14.34 6.09
CA ILE A 249 -4.30 -12.96 6.55
C ILE A 249 -5.54 -12.36 5.91
N LEU A 250 -5.78 -12.60 4.61
CA LEU A 250 -6.97 -12.12 3.90
C LEU A 250 -8.27 -12.74 4.43
N ASP A 251 -8.27 -14.03 4.75
CA ASP A 251 -9.42 -14.71 5.32
C ASP A 251 -9.79 -14.14 6.70
N LEU A 252 -8.80 -14.00 7.58
CA LEU A 252 -8.98 -13.40 8.90
C LEU A 252 -9.39 -11.92 8.80
N ALA A 253 -8.80 -11.16 7.88
CA ALA A 253 -9.17 -9.77 7.65
C ALA A 253 -10.58 -9.65 7.08
N SER A 254 -10.99 -10.53 6.17
CA SER A 254 -12.34 -10.54 5.59
C SER A 254 -13.42 -10.70 6.66
N SER A 255 -13.23 -11.64 7.60
CA SER A 255 -14.16 -11.83 8.70
C SER A 255 -14.25 -10.58 9.61
N THR A 256 -13.15 -9.87 9.79
CA THR A 256 -13.06 -8.67 10.64
C THR A 256 -13.68 -7.44 9.98
N PHE A 257 -13.52 -7.28 8.66
CA PHE A 257 -13.99 -6.12 7.89
C PHE A 257 -15.29 -6.37 7.14
N GLY A 258 -16.19 -7.22 7.67
CA GLY A 258 -17.55 -7.41 7.14
C GLY A 258 -17.61 -8.00 5.72
N GLY A 259 -16.66 -8.82 5.35
CA GLY A 259 -16.64 -9.50 4.05
C GLY A 259 -16.12 -8.67 2.88
N LEU A 260 -15.70 -7.42 3.08
CA LEU A 260 -15.18 -6.54 2.01
C LEU A 260 -14.02 -7.15 1.23
N LEU A 261 -13.27 -8.03 1.85
CA LEU A 261 -12.08 -8.68 1.26
C LEU A 261 -12.35 -10.11 0.78
N ALA A 262 -13.57 -10.66 1.00
CA ALA A 262 -13.89 -12.06 0.71
C ALA A 262 -13.80 -12.42 -0.79
N ASN A 263 -14.06 -11.45 -1.66
CA ASN A 263 -14.10 -11.65 -3.11
C ASN A 263 -12.81 -11.21 -3.83
N ILE A 264 -11.72 -11.00 -3.08
CA ILE A 264 -10.45 -10.60 -3.68
C ILE A 264 -9.82 -11.81 -4.38
N GLN A 265 -9.72 -11.75 -5.70
CA GLN A 265 -9.02 -12.74 -6.51
C GLN A 265 -7.73 -12.13 -7.07
N ILE A 266 -6.61 -12.87 -6.91
CA ILE A 266 -5.32 -12.47 -7.48
C ILE A 266 -5.21 -13.09 -8.87
N PRO A 267 -5.16 -12.29 -9.98
CA PRO A 267 -5.02 -12.84 -11.30
C PRO A 267 -3.71 -13.64 -11.45
N PRO A 268 -3.73 -14.84 -12.07
CA PRO A 268 -2.51 -15.63 -12.25
C PRO A 268 -1.38 -14.87 -12.98
N ASN A 269 -1.73 -14.05 -13.97
CA ASN A 269 -0.78 -13.22 -14.70
C ASN A 269 -0.07 -12.21 -13.78
N PHE A 270 -0.76 -11.66 -12.77
CA PHE A 270 -0.17 -10.76 -11.80
C PHE A 270 0.93 -11.45 -10.99
N MET A 271 0.72 -12.70 -10.57
CA MET A 271 1.73 -13.46 -9.83
C MET A 271 2.97 -13.74 -10.68
N VAL A 272 2.79 -14.16 -11.93
CA VAL A 272 3.92 -14.45 -12.84
C VAL A 272 4.75 -13.18 -13.08
N PHE A 273 4.12 -12.09 -13.47
CA PHE A 273 4.82 -10.81 -13.66
C PHE A 273 5.43 -10.29 -12.36
N GLY A 274 4.77 -10.50 -11.23
CA GLY A 274 5.28 -10.18 -9.91
C GLY A 274 6.64 -10.83 -9.63
N VAL A 275 6.76 -12.14 -9.85
CA VAL A 275 8.03 -12.85 -9.69
C VAL A 275 9.07 -12.35 -10.69
N VAL A 276 8.70 -12.14 -11.97
CA VAL A 276 9.62 -11.64 -12.99
C VAL A 276 10.15 -10.24 -12.62
N TYR A 277 9.28 -9.30 -12.30
CA TYR A 277 9.69 -7.94 -11.91
C TYR A 277 10.45 -7.92 -10.58
N PHE A 278 10.13 -8.82 -9.64
CA PHE A 278 10.93 -8.98 -8.43
C PHE A 278 12.37 -9.38 -8.76
N VAL A 279 12.54 -10.45 -9.55
CA VAL A 279 13.89 -10.96 -9.89
C VAL A 279 14.69 -9.91 -10.65
N LEU A 280 14.11 -9.31 -11.68
CA LEU A 280 14.81 -8.31 -12.49
C LEU A 280 15.06 -7.02 -11.70
N GLY A 281 14.11 -6.56 -10.92
CA GLY A 281 14.28 -5.40 -10.03
C GLY A 281 15.39 -5.65 -9.01
N TYR A 282 15.38 -6.82 -8.35
CA TYR A 282 16.44 -7.20 -7.45
C TYR A 282 17.81 -7.20 -8.13
N LEU A 283 17.93 -7.81 -9.30
CA LEU A 283 19.21 -7.84 -10.04
C LEU A 283 19.68 -6.44 -10.41
N LEU A 284 18.79 -5.52 -10.82
CA LEU A 284 19.14 -4.14 -11.10
C LEU A 284 19.70 -3.45 -9.85
N PHE A 285 18.98 -3.54 -8.74
CA PHE A 285 19.40 -2.91 -7.48
C PHE A 285 20.70 -3.53 -6.94
N ALA A 286 20.87 -4.85 -7.07
CA ALA A 286 22.09 -5.54 -6.70
C ALA A 286 23.30 -5.07 -7.53
N VAL A 287 23.13 -4.90 -8.82
CA VAL A 287 24.18 -4.38 -9.71
C VAL A 287 24.57 -2.94 -9.32
N LEU A 288 23.59 -2.08 -9.02
CA LEU A 288 23.86 -0.73 -8.53
C LEU A 288 24.57 -0.74 -7.17
N SER A 289 24.18 -1.65 -6.27
CA SER A 289 24.83 -1.82 -4.96
C SER A 289 26.29 -2.26 -5.09
N VAL A 290 26.56 -3.20 -5.98
CA VAL A 290 27.94 -3.68 -6.25
C VAL A 290 28.78 -2.54 -6.82
N MET A 291 28.24 -1.74 -7.72
CA MET A 291 28.92 -0.58 -8.28
C MET A 291 29.29 0.43 -7.19
N ILE A 292 28.36 0.75 -6.30
CA ILE A 292 28.60 1.63 -5.15
C ILE A 292 29.59 1.00 -4.19
N GLY A 293 29.42 -0.27 -3.82
CA GLY A 293 30.35 -1.00 -2.94
C GLY A 293 31.80 -0.99 -3.44
N GLY A 294 32.00 -1.00 -4.77
CA GLY A 294 33.32 -0.83 -5.37
C GLY A 294 33.94 0.55 -5.14
N ILE A 295 33.13 1.60 -5.17
CA ILE A 295 33.58 3.00 -5.09
C ILE A 295 33.83 3.45 -3.65
N VAL A 296 33.00 3.01 -2.70
CA VAL A 296 33.03 3.51 -1.31
C VAL A 296 34.08 2.81 -0.46
N SER A 297 34.50 3.51 0.60
CA SER A 297 35.49 3.00 1.56
C SER A 297 34.85 2.38 2.80
N THR A 298 33.64 2.80 3.15
CA THR A 298 32.92 2.34 4.35
C THR A 298 31.48 1.94 4.00
N ALA A 299 30.87 1.09 4.82
CA ALA A 299 29.48 0.72 4.67
C ALA A 299 28.55 1.94 4.79
N ALA A 300 28.84 2.87 5.71
CA ALA A 300 28.07 4.10 5.90
C ALA A 300 28.04 4.97 4.63
N ASP A 301 29.20 5.12 3.97
CA ASP A 301 29.26 5.85 2.70
C ASP A 301 28.45 5.18 1.60
N GLY A 302 28.43 3.85 1.58
CA GLY A 302 27.64 3.05 0.67
C GLY A 302 26.16 3.28 0.85
N HIS A 303 25.67 3.30 2.08
CA HIS A 303 24.28 3.58 2.40
C HIS A 303 23.87 5.00 1.97
N ASN A 304 24.69 6.01 2.25
CA ASN A 304 24.43 7.38 1.84
C ASN A 304 24.30 7.53 0.31
N LEU A 305 25.17 6.88 -0.46
CA LEU A 305 25.08 6.92 -1.92
C LEU A 305 23.91 6.11 -2.47
N SER A 306 23.59 4.97 -1.86
CA SER A 306 22.48 4.13 -2.30
C SER A 306 21.12 4.77 -2.07
N MET A 307 21.00 5.67 -1.11
CA MET A 307 19.75 6.38 -0.80
C MET A 307 19.13 7.04 -2.03
N PHE A 308 19.93 7.59 -2.94
CA PHE A 308 19.42 8.28 -4.13
C PHE A 308 18.61 7.36 -5.05
N TYR A 309 19.13 6.19 -5.41
CA TYR A 309 18.39 5.29 -6.29
C TYR A 309 17.32 4.49 -5.55
N ILE A 310 17.49 4.23 -4.25
CA ILE A 310 16.45 3.65 -3.41
C ILE A 310 15.25 4.60 -3.35
N MET A 311 15.46 5.88 -3.05
CA MET A 311 14.39 6.87 -3.05
C MET A 311 13.70 6.99 -4.41
N ALA A 312 14.46 6.94 -5.51
CA ALA A 312 13.88 6.91 -6.85
C ALA A 312 12.97 5.68 -7.06
N GLY A 313 13.35 4.50 -6.52
CA GLY A 313 12.54 3.28 -6.55
C GLY A 313 11.22 3.39 -5.77
N TYR A 314 11.15 4.27 -4.76
CA TYR A 314 9.93 4.53 -3.98
C TYR A 314 8.98 5.55 -4.63
N ILE A 315 9.38 6.26 -5.68
CA ILE A 315 8.51 7.24 -6.38
C ILE A 315 7.12 6.67 -6.68
N PRO A 316 6.96 5.44 -7.23
CA PRO A 316 5.63 4.87 -7.49
C PRO A 316 4.75 4.77 -6.26
N LEU A 317 5.31 4.44 -5.10
CA LEU A 317 4.55 4.36 -3.84
C LEU A 317 4.14 5.73 -3.32
N TRP A 318 5.03 6.73 -3.39
CA TRP A 318 4.69 8.10 -2.99
C TRP A 318 3.65 8.76 -3.88
N THR A 319 3.64 8.38 -5.15
CA THR A 319 2.68 8.89 -6.13
C THR A 319 1.43 8.02 -6.28
N PHE A 320 1.26 6.99 -5.45
CA PHE A 320 0.18 6.02 -5.57
C PHE A 320 -1.22 6.66 -5.51
N GLY A 321 -1.43 7.62 -4.60
CA GLY A 321 -2.69 8.36 -4.52
C GLY A 321 -3.00 9.15 -5.79
N ALA A 322 -1.99 9.82 -6.38
CA ALA A 322 -2.14 10.54 -7.64
C ALA A 322 -2.38 9.57 -8.81
N PHE A 323 -1.74 8.40 -8.79
CA PHE A 323 -1.97 7.35 -9.79
C PHE A 323 -3.41 6.85 -9.77
N ILE A 324 -3.99 6.59 -8.59
CA ILE A 324 -5.40 6.17 -8.47
C ILE A 324 -6.34 7.26 -8.98
N ALA A 325 -6.04 8.53 -8.72
CA ALA A 325 -6.89 9.65 -9.14
C ALA A 325 -6.91 9.86 -10.67
N ILE A 326 -5.78 9.63 -11.35
CA ILE A 326 -5.63 9.84 -12.80
C ILE A 326 -4.85 8.69 -13.46
N PRO A 327 -5.36 7.45 -13.49
CA PRO A 327 -4.61 6.26 -13.87
C PRO A 327 -4.13 6.26 -15.33
N GLU A 328 -4.80 6.98 -16.22
CA GLU A 328 -4.48 7.04 -17.67
C GLU A 328 -3.42 8.09 -18.03
N HIS A 329 -2.86 8.82 -17.04
CA HIS A 329 -1.88 9.86 -17.33
C HIS A 329 -0.56 9.28 -17.89
N PRO A 330 0.02 9.82 -19.00
CA PRO A 330 1.21 9.27 -19.66
C PRO A 330 2.46 9.14 -18.78
N ILE A 331 2.56 9.91 -17.70
CA ILE A 331 3.69 9.83 -16.76
C ILE A 331 3.86 8.41 -16.17
N TRP A 332 2.75 7.69 -15.96
CA TRP A 332 2.79 6.35 -15.41
C TRP A 332 3.37 5.34 -16.39
N VAL A 333 3.20 5.58 -17.70
CA VAL A 333 3.86 4.79 -18.75
C VAL A 333 5.37 5.00 -18.68
N VAL A 334 5.82 6.25 -18.57
CA VAL A 334 7.25 6.58 -18.46
C VAL A 334 7.85 5.91 -17.22
N LEU A 335 7.20 6.03 -16.05
CA LEU A 335 7.66 5.41 -14.80
C LEU A 335 7.66 3.88 -14.85
N SER A 336 6.75 3.26 -15.63
CA SER A 336 6.73 1.80 -15.80
C SER A 336 7.79 1.27 -16.78
N ILE A 337 8.41 2.13 -17.58
CA ILE A 337 9.52 1.78 -18.48
C ILE A 337 10.88 2.17 -17.88
N PHE A 338 10.92 3.20 -17.03
CA PHE A 338 12.15 3.65 -16.40
C PHE A 338 12.68 2.58 -15.43
N PRO A 339 13.93 2.07 -15.60
CA PRO A 339 14.39 0.83 -14.97
C PRO A 339 14.27 0.78 -13.45
N ILE A 340 14.55 1.89 -12.75
CA ILE A 340 14.54 1.92 -11.29
C ILE A 340 13.10 1.85 -10.74
N THR A 341 12.13 2.45 -11.42
CA THR A 341 10.73 2.50 -10.99
C THR A 341 9.87 1.41 -11.63
N ALA A 342 10.34 0.82 -12.74
CA ALA A 342 9.60 -0.15 -13.54
C ALA A 342 9.05 -1.32 -12.72
N PRO A 343 9.81 -1.98 -11.81
CA PRO A 343 9.31 -3.13 -11.07
C PRO A 343 8.08 -2.80 -10.23
N THR A 344 8.10 -1.67 -9.55
CA THR A 344 7.02 -1.23 -8.66
C THR A 344 5.86 -0.62 -9.45
N MET A 345 6.15 0.29 -10.40
CA MET A 345 5.10 1.00 -11.15
C MET A 345 4.31 0.09 -12.07
N THR A 346 4.97 -0.88 -12.74
CA THR A 346 4.26 -1.81 -13.62
C THR A 346 3.29 -2.67 -12.82
N MET A 347 3.69 -3.14 -11.65
CA MET A 347 2.81 -3.95 -10.79
C MET A 347 1.62 -3.15 -10.26
N LEU A 348 1.80 -1.87 -9.91
CA LEU A 348 0.70 -0.98 -9.55
C LEU A 348 -0.28 -0.81 -10.71
N ARG A 349 0.24 -0.58 -11.92
CA ARG A 349 -0.58 -0.39 -13.11
C ARG A 349 -1.35 -1.65 -13.51
N MET A 350 -0.76 -2.84 -13.34
CA MET A 350 -1.42 -4.11 -13.68
C MET A 350 -2.72 -4.35 -12.90
N GLY A 351 -2.90 -3.74 -11.74
CA GLY A 351 -4.13 -3.86 -10.96
C GLY A 351 -5.21 -2.85 -11.36
N VAL A 352 -4.82 -1.67 -11.79
CA VAL A 352 -5.74 -0.54 -11.99
C VAL A 352 -6.03 -0.26 -13.45
N SER A 353 -5.06 -0.49 -14.35
CA SER A 353 -5.17 -0.18 -15.78
C SER A 353 -4.77 -1.34 -16.67
N VAL A 354 -5.33 -1.38 -17.88
CA VAL A 354 -4.90 -2.35 -18.90
C VAL A 354 -3.58 -1.89 -19.50
N ILE A 355 -2.54 -2.73 -19.38
CA ILE A 355 -1.22 -2.42 -19.92
C ILE A 355 -1.10 -3.07 -21.31
N PRO A 356 -0.95 -2.29 -22.39
CA PRO A 356 -0.68 -2.84 -23.71
C PRO A 356 0.58 -3.70 -23.73
N GLY A 357 0.55 -4.83 -24.45
CA GLY A 357 1.66 -5.79 -24.46
C GLY A 357 3.02 -5.17 -24.85
N TRP A 358 3.03 -4.19 -25.76
CA TRP A 358 4.26 -3.49 -26.16
C TRP A 358 4.92 -2.72 -24.99
N GLN A 359 4.12 -2.18 -24.05
CA GLN A 359 4.66 -1.48 -22.86
C GLN A 359 5.33 -2.47 -21.91
N LEU A 360 4.77 -3.66 -21.73
CA LEU A 360 5.40 -4.73 -20.92
C LEU A 360 6.71 -5.19 -21.56
N VAL A 361 6.72 -5.41 -22.87
CA VAL A 361 7.94 -5.78 -23.60
C VAL A 361 9.00 -4.68 -23.51
N ALA A 362 8.61 -3.41 -23.69
CA ALA A 362 9.51 -2.27 -23.55
C ALA A 362 10.08 -2.16 -22.13
N SER A 363 9.23 -2.27 -21.11
CA SER A 363 9.64 -2.24 -19.71
C SER A 363 10.65 -3.33 -19.37
N LEU A 364 10.34 -4.58 -19.71
CA LEU A 364 11.23 -5.72 -19.50
C LEU A 364 12.54 -5.59 -20.31
N GLY A 365 12.45 -5.17 -21.57
CA GLY A 365 13.61 -4.98 -22.44
C GLY A 365 14.57 -3.92 -21.90
N VAL A 366 14.06 -2.76 -21.52
CA VAL A 366 14.87 -1.67 -20.92
C VAL A 366 15.46 -2.11 -19.58
N LEU A 367 14.70 -2.83 -18.75
CA LEU A 367 15.17 -3.33 -17.47
C LEU A 367 16.32 -4.35 -17.65
N ILE A 368 16.16 -5.33 -18.52
CA ILE A 368 17.21 -6.33 -18.85
C ILE A 368 18.45 -5.65 -19.42
N LEU A 369 18.28 -4.71 -20.36
CA LEU A 369 19.39 -3.96 -20.94
C LEU A 369 20.14 -3.14 -19.86
N SER A 370 19.42 -2.50 -18.94
CA SER A 370 19.99 -1.75 -17.83
C SER A 370 20.79 -2.65 -16.88
N ILE A 371 20.30 -3.86 -16.60
CA ILE A 371 21.01 -4.86 -15.80
C ILE A 371 22.31 -5.27 -16.51
N ALA A 372 22.25 -5.57 -17.81
CA ALA A 372 23.41 -6.01 -18.58
C ALA A 372 24.50 -4.92 -18.64
N ILE A 373 24.13 -3.68 -18.94
CA ILE A 373 25.05 -2.53 -18.95
C ILE A 373 25.61 -2.29 -17.53
N GLY A 374 24.75 -2.25 -16.52
CA GLY A 374 25.14 -2.06 -15.14
C GLY A 374 26.08 -3.16 -14.64
N GLN A 375 25.82 -4.43 -14.98
CA GLN A 375 26.69 -5.56 -14.62
C GLN A 375 28.09 -5.40 -15.22
N PHE A 376 28.20 -5.01 -16.49
CA PHE A 376 29.48 -4.73 -17.11
C PHE A 376 30.21 -3.59 -16.38
N MET A 377 29.52 -2.51 -16.09
CA MET A 377 30.08 -1.37 -15.38
C MET A 377 30.49 -1.73 -13.94
N SER A 378 29.65 -2.45 -13.21
CA SER A 378 29.87 -2.79 -11.81
C SER A 378 31.12 -3.68 -11.63
N VAL A 379 31.29 -4.70 -12.49
CA VAL A 379 32.48 -5.57 -12.43
C VAL A 379 33.76 -4.78 -12.71
N LYS A 380 33.73 -3.89 -13.68
CA LYS A 380 34.86 -3.05 -14.07
C LYS A 380 35.25 -2.09 -12.95
N ILE A 381 34.27 -1.36 -12.40
CA ILE A 381 34.45 -0.45 -11.27
C ILE A 381 34.95 -1.20 -10.04
N PHE A 382 34.28 -2.29 -9.69
CA PHE A 382 34.64 -3.05 -8.49
C PHE A 382 36.08 -3.61 -8.58
N ARG A 383 36.47 -4.19 -9.73
CA ARG A 383 37.82 -4.72 -9.94
C ARG A 383 38.89 -3.64 -9.82
N THR A 384 38.60 -2.42 -10.30
CA THR A 384 39.58 -1.32 -10.28
C THR A 384 39.72 -0.68 -8.90
N PHE A 385 38.62 -0.50 -8.19
CA PHE A 385 38.63 0.28 -6.94
C PHE A 385 38.50 -0.56 -5.67
N MET A 386 38.37 -1.90 -5.76
CA MET A 386 38.18 -2.75 -4.59
C MET A 386 39.34 -2.70 -3.60
N LEU A 387 40.58 -2.47 -4.10
CA LEU A 387 41.82 -2.37 -3.29
C LEU A 387 42.13 -0.91 -2.88
N MET A 388 41.29 0.06 -3.23
CA MET A 388 41.47 1.44 -2.77
C MET A 388 40.90 1.60 -1.37
N TYR A 389 41.76 1.73 -0.39
CA TYR A 389 41.39 1.98 1.01
C TYR A 389 41.55 3.45 1.37
N GLY A 390 40.58 4.02 2.12
CA GLY A 390 40.72 5.35 2.73
C GLY A 390 40.54 6.56 1.80
N LYS A 391 40.39 6.37 0.49
CA LYS A 391 40.11 7.46 -0.47
C LYS A 391 38.93 7.11 -1.37
N ARG A 392 38.04 8.08 -1.56
CA ARG A 392 36.99 7.96 -2.58
C ARG A 392 37.56 8.37 -3.95
N PRO A 393 37.35 7.55 -5.00
CA PRO A 393 37.74 7.95 -6.35
C PRO A 393 36.92 9.20 -6.77
N ARG A 394 37.56 10.11 -7.49
CA ARG A 394 36.87 11.28 -8.07
C ARG A 394 36.00 10.83 -9.25
N ALA A 395 34.91 11.53 -9.49
CA ALA A 395 34.00 11.22 -10.62
C ALA A 395 34.75 11.10 -11.96
N ARG A 396 35.79 11.92 -12.18
CA ARG A 396 36.63 11.87 -13.38
C ARG A 396 37.42 10.55 -13.51
N GLU A 397 37.88 9.98 -12.40
CA GLU A 397 38.61 8.69 -12.36
C GLU A 397 37.65 7.55 -12.69
N ILE A 398 36.42 7.59 -12.15
CA ILE A 398 35.38 6.60 -12.46
C ILE A 398 35.06 6.63 -13.97
N PHE A 399 34.89 7.82 -14.53
CA PHE A 399 34.65 7.98 -15.97
C PHE A 399 35.81 7.48 -16.83
N GLN A 400 37.05 7.70 -16.41
CA GLN A 400 38.24 7.21 -17.13
C GLN A 400 38.27 5.67 -17.12
N VAL A 401 38.00 5.03 -15.99
CA VAL A 401 37.93 3.56 -15.89
C VAL A 401 36.87 3.00 -16.82
N LEU A 402 35.69 3.64 -16.92
CA LEU A 402 34.64 3.19 -17.82
C LEU A 402 34.99 3.36 -19.30
N LYS A 403 35.82 4.36 -19.65
CA LYS A 403 36.21 4.66 -21.03
C LYS A 403 37.37 3.81 -21.54
N THR A 404 38.29 3.39 -20.69
CA THR A 404 39.40 2.49 -21.07
C THR A 404 38.86 1.06 -21.13
N SER A 405 38.82 0.48 -22.34
CA SER A 405 38.39 -0.91 -22.61
C SER A 405 39.36 -1.94 -22.03
#